data_6d193225c18d2666a68431d78f1e3ade
#
_entry.id   6d193225c18d2666a68431d78f1e3ade
#
_cell.length_a   1.000
_cell.length_b   1.000
_cell.length_c   1.000
_cell.angle_alpha   90.00
_cell.angle_beta   90.00
_cell.angle_gamma   90.00
#
_symmetry.space_group_name_H-M   'P 1'
#
loop_
_entity.id
_entity.type
_entity.pdbx_description
1 polymer ?
#
loop_
_entity_poly.entity_id
_entity_poly.type
_entity_poly.pdbx_seq_one_letter_code
_entity_poly.pdbx_strand_id
1 'polypeptide(L)'
;MPSEKEEFVTKQYVPMGEPIVQNGHTIIYRVKCLCEPGKPDGILKMYRQQNREALYKRLYQLDYSEWPHIYNVKYFDGNTLVVEKYLEGNTLEELLKQNKENNTVFSEEEAYRIMSKLCECIAGLLRPDPPIIHSDIKPSNIFITSAGAVKLLDFVNDKTPKRKHEKNLISLLGMIFHRMLTGSAPVNKKCTYEGRYEPVIRKCLEKNPEQRYQSISELKEDLKEAKEHAPKDIVSKTA
;
A
#
# COMPACT_ATOMS: atom_id res chain seq x y z
N MET A 1 -22.68 25.61 -21.93
CA MET A 1 -21.76 25.75 -20.78
C MET A 1 -21.01 24.45 -20.64
N PRO A 2 -19.70 24.47 -20.27
CA PRO A 2 -18.98 23.22 -20.01
C PRO A 2 -19.67 22.45 -18.88
N SER A 3 -19.64 21.12 -18.95
CA SER A 3 -20.17 20.28 -17.88
C SER A 3 -19.36 20.52 -16.59
N GLU A 4 -19.97 20.25 -15.42
CA GLU A 4 -19.29 20.38 -14.12
C GLU A 4 -17.99 19.54 -14.06
N LYS A 5 -17.99 18.39 -14.77
CA LYS A 5 -16.83 17.52 -14.96
C LYS A 5 -15.72 18.18 -15.79
N GLU A 6 -16.08 18.81 -16.91
CA GLU A 6 -15.11 19.53 -17.76
C GLU A 6 -14.51 20.71 -17.00
N GLU A 7 -15.29 21.45 -16.24
CA GLU A 7 -14.80 22.55 -15.42
C GLU A 7 -13.83 22.06 -14.32
N PHE A 8 -14.13 20.94 -13.67
CA PHE A 8 -13.26 20.32 -12.69
C PHE A 8 -11.90 19.92 -13.29
N VAL A 9 -11.91 19.25 -14.45
CA VAL A 9 -10.67 18.76 -15.09
C VAL A 9 -9.90 19.87 -15.81
N THR A 10 -10.57 20.87 -16.39
CA THR A 10 -9.88 21.88 -17.22
C THR A 10 -9.49 23.14 -16.45
N LYS A 11 -10.25 23.51 -15.41
CA LYS A 11 -10.01 24.76 -14.68
C LYS A 11 -9.35 24.57 -13.31
N GLN A 12 -9.54 23.41 -12.68
CA GLN A 12 -9.01 23.14 -11.35
C GLN A 12 -7.80 22.22 -11.37
N TYR A 13 -7.84 21.14 -12.17
CA TYR A 13 -6.83 20.08 -12.18
C TYR A 13 -6.47 19.69 -13.62
N VAL A 14 -5.46 20.35 -14.18
CA VAL A 14 -5.10 20.21 -15.59
C VAL A 14 -4.12 19.05 -15.79
N PRO A 15 -4.46 18.04 -16.61
CA PRO A 15 -3.53 16.94 -16.93
C PRO A 15 -2.21 17.44 -17.53
N MET A 16 -1.12 16.84 -17.08
CA MET A 16 0.23 17.13 -17.51
C MET A 16 0.75 16.00 -18.42
N GLY A 17 0.24 15.92 -19.64
CA GLY A 17 0.59 14.89 -20.62
C GLY A 17 -0.36 13.69 -20.64
N GLU A 18 0.15 12.58 -21.14
CA GLU A 18 -0.60 11.33 -21.29
C GLU A 18 -0.90 10.67 -19.93
N PRO A 19 -1.93 9.83 -19.84
CA PRO A 19 -2.25 9.14 -18.60
C PRO A 19 -1.12 8.19 -18.17
N ILE A 20 -0.79 8.21 -16.88
CA ILE A 20 0.15 7.27 -16.25
C ILE A 20 -0.41 5.84 -16.31
N VAL A 21 -1.72 5.72 -16.11
CA VAL A 21 -2.47 4.46 -16.18
C VAL A 21 -3.75 4.70 -16.96
N GLN A 22 -4.05 3.82 -17.91
CA GLN A 22 -5.32 3.79 -18.62
C GLN A 22 -5.77 2.35 -18.86
N ASN A 23 -6.90 1.98 -18.25
CA ASN A 23 -7.54 0.70 -18.47
C ASN A 23 -9.08 0.85 -18.46
N GLY A 24 -9.82 -0.24 -18.60
CA GLY A 24 -11.29 -0.21 -18.66
C GLY A 24 -11.97 0.41 -17.41
N HIS A 25 -11.30 0.39 -16.27
CA HIS A 25 -11.87 0.75 -14.98
C HIS A 25 -11.26 2.01 -14.35
N THR A 26 -10.02 2.35 -14.69
CA THR A 26 -9.29 3.43 -14.04
C THR A 26 -8.45 4.20 -15.05
N ILE A 27 -8.45 5.53 -14.93
CA ILE A 27 -7.50 6.41 -15.62
C ILE A 27 -6.80 7.25 -14.55
N ILE A 28 -5.48 7.38 -14.66
CA ILE A 28 -4.65 8.15 -13.73
C ILE A 28 -3.81 9.16 -14.51
N TYR A 29 -3.88 10.42 -14.11
CA TYR A 29 -3.07 11.50 -14.65
C TYR A 29 -2.24 12.18 -13.55
N ARG A 30 -1.04 12.62 -13.88
CA ARG A 30 -0.41 13.71 -13.16
C ARG A 30 -1.11 15.00 -13.56
N VAL A 31 -1.45 15.85 -12.59
CA VAL A 31 -2.19 17.10 -12.82
C VAL A 31 -1.51 18.27 -12.14
N LYS A 32 -1.60 19.42 -12.80
CA LYS A 32 -1.29 20.70 -12.17
C LYS A 32 -2.52 21.22 -11.43
N CYS A 33 -2.36 21.56 -10.16
CA CYS A 33 -3.43 22.15 -9.34
C CYS A 33 -3.49 23.68 -9.58
N LEU A 34 -4.55 24.16 -10.21
CA LEU A 34 -4.72 25.59 -10.52
C LEU A 34 -5.64 26.32 -9.51
N CYS A 35 -6.43 25.59 -8.74
CA CYS A 35 -7.42 26.15 -7.82
C CYS A 35 -6.80 26.83 -6.57
N GLU A 36 -5.54 26.53 -6.25
CA GLU A 36 -4.83 27.11 -5.12
C GLU A 36 -3.38 27.41 -5.53
N PRO A 37 -2.98 28.69 -5.61
CA PRO A 37 -1.61 29.08 -5.88
C PRO A 37 -0.61 28.47 -4.87
N GLY A 38 0.47 27.88 -5.36
CA GLY A 38 1.49 27.23 -4.51
C GLY A 38 1.18 25.79 -4.09
N LYS A 39 0.01 25.25 -4.42
CA LYS A 39 -0.28 23.84 -4.19
C LYS A 39 0.59 22.96 -5.10
N PRO A 40 1.25 21.92 -4.56
CA PRO A 40 2.04 21.03 -5.38
C PRO A 40 1.17 20.25 -6.37
N ASP A 41 1.78 19.68 -7.40
CA ASP A 41 1.13 18.81 -8.38
C ASP A 41 0.32 17.71 -7.69
N GLY A 42 -0.70 17.22 -8.38
CA GLY A 42 -1.58 16.16 -7.92
C GLY A 42 -1.57 14.92 -8.82
N ILE A 43 -2.19 13.89 -8.33
CA ILE A 43 -2.62 12.72 -9.10
C ILE A 43 -4.14 12.73 -9.18
N LEU A 44 -4.68 12.84 -10.38
CA LEU A 44 -6.11 12.68 -10.65
C LEU A 44 -6.37 11.21 -11.00
N LYS A 45 -7.18 10.55 -10.20
CA LYS A 45 -7.69 9.19 -10.44
C LYS A 45 -9.15 9.26 -10.84
N MET A 46 -9.49 8.68 -11.97
CA MET A 46 -10.87 8.52 -12.43
C MET A 46 -11.24 7.05 -12.36
N TYR A 47 -12.13 6.70 -11.44
CA TYR A 47 -12.69 5.33 -11.29
C TYR A 47 -14.00 5.26 -12.09
N ARG A 48 -13.95 4.61 -13.25
CA ARG A 48 -15.08 4.51 -14.20
C ARG A 48 -16.14 3.56 -13.69
N GLN A 49 -17.41 3.98 -13.77
CA GLN A 49 -18.57 3.21 -13.34
C GLN A 49 -18.44 2.65 -11.90
N GLN A 50 -17.78 3.40 -11.03
CA GLN A 50 -17.55 3.03 -9.64
C GLN A 50 -17.87 4.21 -8.74
N ASN A 51 -18.77 3.99 -7.78
CA ASN A 51 -19.04 4.99 -6.74
C ASN A 51 -18.16 4.70 -5.50
N ARG A 52 -17.07 5.43 -5.40
CA ARG A 52 -16.14 5.42 -4.25
C ARG A 52 -16.20 6.74 -3.46
N GLU A 53 -17.14 7.62 -3.77
CA GLU A 53 -17.20 8.97 -3.24
C GLU A 53 -17.26 8.99 -1.71
N ALA A 54 -18.17 8.22 -1.12
CA ALA A 54 -18.32 8.17 0.34
C ALA A 54 -17.03 7.71 1.06
N LEU A 55 -16.35 6.71 0.50
CA LEU A 55 -15.07 6.23 1.03
C LEU A 55 -14.01 7.32 0.97
N TYR A 56 -13.79 7.93 -0.20
CA TYR A 56 -12.75 8.94 -0.37
C TYR A 56 -13.05 10.24 0.36
N LYS A 57 -14.33 10.65 0.49
CA LYS A 57 -14.72 11.76 1.37
C LYS A 57 -14.40 11.49 2.84
N ARG A 58 -14.56 10.24 3.29
CA ARG A 58 -14.18 9.84 4.64
C ARG A 58 -12.66 9.87 4.82
N LEU A 59 -11.88 9.35 3.86
CA LEU A 59 -10.42 9.45 3.87
C LEU A 59 -9.94 10.91 3.90
N TYR A 60 -10.58 11.77 3.10
CA TYR A 60 -10.32 13.21 3.07
C TYR A 60 -10.55 13.88 4.44
N GLN A 61 -11.66 13.54 5.13
CA GLN A 61 -11.98 14.09 6.45
C GLN A 61 -11.02 13.62 7.55
N LEU A 62 -10.53 12.38 7.47
CA LEU A 62 -9.60 11.82 8.45
C LEU A 62 -8.19 12.39 8.26
N ASP A 63 -7.78 12.64 7.01
CA ASP A 63 -6.48 13.21 6.62
C ASP A 63 -5.28 12.58 7.33
N TYR A 64 -5.27 11.24 7.43
CA TYR A 64 -4.20 10.51 8.08
C TYR A 64 -2.95 10.38 7.20
N SER A 65 -1.80 10.21 7.83
CA SER A 65 -0.53 10.07 7.13
C SER A 65 -0.34 8.75 6.39
N GLU A 66 -1.25 7.80 6.56
CA GLU A 66 -1.18 6.45 5.99
C GLU A 66 -1.49 6.39 4.48
N TRP A 67 -2.05 7.45 3.92
CA TRP A 67 -2.32 7.62 2.49
C TRP A 67 -1.90 8.99 1.98
N PRO A 68 -1.82 9.22 0.65
CA PRO A 68 -1.58 10.55 0.10
C PRO A 68 -2.66 11.52 0.54
N HIS A 69 -2.28 12.76 0.90
CA HIS A 69 -3.25 13.80 1.20
C HIS A 69 -4.21 14.01 0.02
N ILE A 70 -5.52 13.93 0.28
CA ILE A 70 -6.57 14.07 -0.74
C ILE A 70 -6.91 15.55 -0.88
N TYR A 71 -6.81 16.08 -2.10
CA TYR A 71 -7.15 17.47 -2.40
C TYR A 71 -8.64 17.64 -2.68
N ASN A 72 -9.23 16.70 -3.40
CA ASN A 72 -10.63 16.78 -3.79
C ASN A 72 -11.21 15.41 -4.13
N VAL A 73 -12.52 15.29 -3.95
CA VAL A 73 -13.32 14.11 -4.32
C VAL A 73 -14.61 14.56 -4.96
N LYS A 74 -14.91 14.06 -6.14
CA LYS A 74 -16.16 14.33 -6.85
C LYS A 74 -16.73 13.08 -7.52
N TYR A 75 -18.03 13.03 -7.64
CA TYR A 75 -18.73 11.98 -8.37
C TYR A 75 -19.56 12.59 -9.49
N PHE A 76 -19.29 12.17 -10.73
CA PHE A 76 -19.97 12.64 -11.94
C PHE A 76 -20.26 11.45 -12.88
N ASP A 77 -21.46 11.38 -13.40
CA ASP A 77 -21.82 10.45 -14.50
C ASP A 77 -21.37 9.00 -14.25
N GLY A 78 -21.58 8.49 -13.04
CA GLY A 78 -21.16 7.13 -12.68
C GLY A 78 -19.67 6.97 -12.31
N ASN A 79 -18.87 8.02 -12.40
CA ASN A 79 -17.42 7.96 -12.16
C ASN A 79 -17.04 8.72 -10.89
N THR A 80 -16.13 8.15 -10.09
CA THR A 80 -15.50 8.88 -8.98
C THR A 80 -14.18 9.48 -9.44
N LEU A 81 -14.02 10.78 -9.24
CA LEU A 81 -12.76 11.50 -9.45
C LEU A 81 -12.17 11.84 -8.09
N VAL A 82 -10.91 11.47 -7.92
CA VAL A 82 -10.12 11.74 -6.70
C VAL A 82 -8.86 12.46 -7.11
N VAL A 83 -8.56 13.57 -6.47
CA VAL A 83 -7.28 14.26 -6.63
C VAL A 83 -6.49 14.14 -5.33
N GLU A 84 -5.32 13.54 -5.43
CA GLU A 84 -4.39 13.31 -4.32
C GLU A 84 -3.10 14.08 -4.55
N LYS A 85 -2.38 14.39 -3.48
CA LYS A 85 -1.03 14.98 -3.56
C LYS A 85 -0.12 14.05 -4.36
N TYR A 86 0.61 14.60 -5.33
CA TYR A 86 1.70 13.88 -5.98
C TYR A 86 2.80 13.58 -4.96
N LEU A 87 3.28 12.36 -4.96
CA LEU A 87 4.37 11.91 -4.11
C LEU A 87 5.54 11.46 -4.99
N GLU A 88 6.75 11.81 -4.58
CA GLU A 88 7.97 11.27 -5.17
C GLU A 88 8.31 9.94 -4.53
N GLY A 89 8.67 8.95 -5.35
CA GLY A 89 8.98 7.60 -4.90
C GLY A 89 8.50 6.54 -5.90
N ASN A 90 8.38 5.31 -5.42
CA ASN A 90 7.97 4.17 -6.23
C ASN A 90 6.98 3.29 -5.47
N THR A 91 6.17 2.53 -6.21
CA THR A 91 5.42 1.41 -5.63
C THR A 91 6.37 0.28 -5.24
N LEU A 92 5.96 -0.53 -4.28
CA LEU A 92 6.74 -1.72 -3.91
C LEU A 92 6.87 -2.69 -5.10
N GLU A 93 5.90 -2.74 -6.01
CA GLU A 93 5.98 -3.55 -7.23
C GLU A 93 7.09 -3.07 -8.17
N GLU A 94 7.24 -1.75 -8.36
CA GLU A 94 8.32 -1.17 -9.15
C GLU A 94 9.68 -1.46 -8.55
N LEU A 95 9.83 -1.32 -7.22
CA LEU A 95 11.07 -1.64 -6.52
C LEU A 95 11.42 -3.13 -6.61
N LEU A 96 10.43 -4.02 -6.46
CA LEU A 96 10.62 -5.46 -6.64
C LEU A 96 11.03 -5.83 -8.06
N LYS A 97 10.48 -5.12 -9.06
CA LYS A 97 10.86 -5.30 -10.47
C LYS A 97 12.30 -4.82 -10.72
N GLN A 98 12.67 -3.65 -10.23
CA GLN A 98 14.04 -3.12 -10.32
C GLN A 98 15.05 -4.07 -9.66
N ASN A 99 14.74 -4.57 -8.47
CA ASN A 99 15.59 -5.54 -7.78
C ASN A 99 15.77 -6.82 -8.62
N LYS A 100 14.69 -7.32 -9.22
CA LYS A 100 14.75 -8.51 -10.08
C LYS A 100 15.62 -8.27 -11.32
N GLU A 101 15.50 -7.11 -11.98
CA GLU A 101 16.32 -6.73 -13.14
C GLU A 101 17.80 -6.61 -12.78
N ASN A 102 18.11 -6.17 -11.55
CA ASN A 102 19.46 -6.06 -11.03
C ASN A 102 20.00 -7.35 -10.36
N ASN A 103 19.23 -8.44 -10.35
CA ASN A 103 19.54 -9.68 -9.63
C ASN A 103 19.82 -9.45 -8.13
N THR A 104 19.08 -8.53 -7.51
CA THR A 104 19.15 -8.20 -6.08
C THR A 104 17.83 -8.48 -5.39
N VAL A 105 17.84 -8.43 -4.05
CA VAL A 105 16.66 -8.47 -3.19
C VAL A 105 16.78 -7.35 -2.15
N PHE A 106 15.70 -7.07 -1.44
CA PHE A 106 15.80 -6.16 -0.29
C PHE A 106 16.69 -6.77 0.80
N SER A 107 17.52 -5.95 1.42
CA SER A 107 18.19 -6.33 2.67
C SER A 107 17.15 -6.57 3.77
N GLU A 108 17.53 -7.36 4.79
CA GLU A 108 16.68 -7.60 5.95
C GLU A 108 16.25 -6.31 6.66
N GLU A 109 17.14 -5.32 6.75
CA GLU A 109 16.84 -4.02 7.37
C GLU A 109 15.84 -3.19 6.57
N GLU A 110 15.97 -3.15 5.23
CA GLU A 110 15.02 -2.46 4.37
C GLU A 110 13.65 -3.12 4.38
N ALA A 111 13.62 -4.45 4.26
CA ALA A 111 12.39 -5.23 4.29
C ALA A 111 11.67 -5.08 5.64
N TYR A 112 12.41 -5.14 6.76
CA TYR A 112 11.87 -4.87 8.09
C TYR A 112 11.27 -3.46 8.18
N ARG A 113 12.01 -2.44 7.74
CA ARG A 113 11.55 -1.05 7.80
C ARG A 113 10.25 -0.85 7.03
N ILE A 114 10.15 -1.42 5.83
CA ILE A 114 8.93 -1.35 5.01
C ILE A 114 7.78 -2.09 5.71
N MET A 115 8.02 -3.31 6.19
CA MET A 115 6.99 -4.12 6.87
C MET A 115 6.49 -3.47 8.15
N SER A 116 7.40 -2.94 8.99
CA SER A 116 7.02 -2.25 10.23
C SER A 116 6.11 -1.04 9.94
N LYS A 117 6.50 -0.20 8.97
CA LYS A 117 5.68 0.95 8.56
C LYS A 117 4.36 0.53 7.89
N LEU A 118 4.36 -0.54 7.12
CA LEU A 118 3.13 -1.07 6.52
C LEU A 118 2.15 -1.56 7.60
N CYS A 119 2.65 -2.24 8.63
CA CYS A 119 1.84 -2.62 9.79
C CYS A 119 1.28 -1.39 10.53
N GLU A 120 2.06 -0.29 10.63
CA GLU A 120 1.59 0.98 11.20
C GLU A 120 0.48 1.61 10.36
N CYS A 121 0.63 1.66 9.05
CA CYS A 121 -0.41 2.14 8.13
C CYS A 121 -1.71 1.34 8.29
N ILE A 122 -1.61 0.01 8.32
CA ILE A 122 -2.79 -0.85 8.47
C ILE A 122 -3.44 -0.67 9.85
N ALA A 123 -2.66 -0.58 10.92
CA ALA A 123 -3.18 -0.28 12.25
C ALA A 123 -3.88 1.08 12.27
N GLY A 124 -3.37 2.07 11.53
CA GLY A 124 -4.00 3.38 11.33
C GLY A 124 -5.39 3.31 10.71
N LEU A 125 -5.58 2.45 9.71
CA LEU A 125 -6.88 2.23 9.07
C LEU A 125 -7.92 1.60 10.02
N LEU A 126 -7.48 0.87 11.01
CA LEU A 126 -8.36 0.18 11.97
C LEU A 126 -8.78 1.06 13.16
N ARG A 127 -8.20 2.27 13.32
CA ARG A 127 -8.52 3.21 14.42
C ARG A 127 -9.89 3.88 14.31
N PRO A 128 -10.37 4.33 13.13
CA PRO A 128 -11.67 4.97 13.02
C PRO A 128 -12.82 4.01 13.33
N ASP A 129 -13.96 4.57 13.77
CA ASP A 129 -15.21 3.83 13.91
C ASP A 129 -16.23 4.30 12.87
N PRO A 130 -16.74 3.42 11.99
CA PRO A 130 -16.26 2.05 11.75
C PRO A 130 -14.84 2.05 11.13
N PRO A 131 -14.06 0.95 11.23
CA PRO A 131 -12.72 0.88 10.65
C PRO A 131 -12.75 1.00 9.12
N ILE A 132 -11.65 1.46 8.54
CA ILE A 132 -11.45 1.45 7.09
C ILE A 132 -10.82 0.11 6.72
N ILE A 133 -11.49 -0.63 5.86
CA ILE A 133 -11.00 -1.91 5.35
C ILE A 133 -10.41 -1.70 3.97
N HIS A 134 -9.10 -1.94 3.84
CA HIS A 134 -8.43 -1.90 2.54
C HIS A 134 -8.35 -3.30 1.97
N SER A 135 -9.25 -3.65 1.04
CA SER A 135 -9.39 -5.01 0.52
C SER A 135 -8.40 -5.40 -0.58
N ASP A 136 -7.60 -4.45 -1.10
CA ASP A 136 -6.68 -4.68 -2.22
C ASP A 136 -5.23 -4.35 -1.85
N ILE A 137 -4.75 -4.90 -0.72
CA ILE A 137 -3.33 -4.78 -0.31
C ILE A 137 -2.48 -5.67 -1.21
N LYS A 138 -1.60 -5.05 -2.00
CA LYS A 138 -0.66 -5.70 -2.91
C LYS A 138 0.52 -4.76 -3.20
N PRO A 139 1.66 -5.26 -3.70
CA PRO A 139 2.84 -4.41 -3.92
C PRO A 139 2.60 -3.16 -4.79
N SER A 140 1.70 -3.22 -5.77
CA SER A 140 1.36 -2.05 -6.61
C SER A 140 0.54 -0.97 -5.87
N ASN A 141 -0.08 -1.30 -4.72
CA ASN A 141 -0.84 -0.37 -3.89
C ASN A 141 -0.10 0.05 -2.61
N ILE A 142 1.16 -0.35 -2.47
CA ILE A 142 2.07 0.07 -1.40
C ILE A 142 3.10 1.00 -2.02
N PHE A 143 3.08 2.27 -1.63
CA PHE A 143 3.98 3.31 -2.16
C PHE A 143 5.05 3.67 -1.12
N ILE A 144 6.30 3.66 -1.53
CA ILE A 144 7.44 4.06 -0.72
C ILE A 144 7.94 5.41 -1.25
N THR A 145 7.78 6.45 -0.46
CA THR A 145 8.25 7.79 -0.83
C THR A 145 9.77 7.86 -0.81
N SER A 146 10.35 8.83 -1.54
CA SER A 146 11.80 9.10 -1.50
C SER A 146 12.32 9.41 -0.09
N ALA A 147 11.47 9.92 0.81
CA ALA A 147 11.78 10.08 2.23
C ALA A 147 11.62 8.78 3.06
N GLY A 148 11.26 7.65 2.42
CA GLY A 148 11.11 6.34 3.07
C GLY A 148 9.82 6.17 3.88
N ALA A 149 8.81 7.04 3.71
CA ALA A 149 7.48 6.80 4.27
C ALA A 149 6.73 5.77 3.43
N VAL A 150 5.90 4.95 4.08
CA VAL A 150 5.00 4.01 3.40
C VAL A 150 3.61 4.62 3.33
N LYS A 151 2.97 4.53 2.18
CA LYS A 151 1.60 4.98 1.91
C LYS A 151 0.79 3.87 1.25
N LEU A 152 -0.50 3.81 1.56
CA LEU A 152 -1.44 2.91 0.91
C LEU A 152 -2.20 3.67 -0.19
N LEU A 153 -2.34 3.05 -1.34
CA LEU A 153 -3.01 3.60 -2.53
C LEU A 153 -4.26 2.77 -2.87
N ASP A 154 -5.15 3.36 -3.67
CA ASP A 154 -6.26 2.69 -4.35
C ASP A 154 -7.25 1.95 -3.43
N PHE A 155 -7.84 2.70 -2.50
CA PHE A 155 -8.85 2.18 -1.59
C PHE A 155 -10.10 1.69 -2.31
N VAL A 156 -10.57 0.51 -1.93
CA VAL A 156 -11.81 -0.12 -2.41
C VAL A 156 -12.70 -0.42 -1.20
N ASN A 157 -13.99 -0.10 -1.32
CA ASN A 157 -14.96 -0.48 -0.29
C ASN A 157 -15.07 -2.00 -0.18
N ASP A 158 -14.89 -2.50 1.01
CA ASP A 158 -15.13 -3.90 1.33
C ASP A 158 -16.12 -4.02 2.50
N LYS A 159 -17.00 -5.01 2.39
CA LYS A 159 -17.97 -5.37 3.43
C LYS A 159 -17.53 -6.58 4.25
N THR A 160 -16.30 -7.05 4.05
CA THR A 160 -15.75 -8.21 4.76
C THR A 160 -15.66 -7.92 6.27
N PRO A 161 -16.12 -8.82 7.15
CA PRO A 161 -15.97 -8.64 8.59
C PRO A 161 -14.50 -8.44 8.99
N LYS A 162 -14.23 -7.46 9.86
CA LYS A 162 -12.88 -7.05 10.31
C LYS A 162 -11.96 -8.24 10.63
N ARG A 163 -12.41 -9.17 11.48
CA ARG A 163 -11.61 -10.33 11.93
C ARG A 163 -11.19 -11.25 10.76
N LYS A 164 -12.09 -11.52 9.82
CA LYS A 164 -11.78 -12.34 8.62
C LYS A 164 -10.80 -11.60 7.70
N HIS A 165 -10.97 -10.28 7.60
CA HIS A 165 -10.09 -9.42 6.82
C HIS A 165 -8.66 -9.46 7.38
N GLU A 166 -8.46 -9.23 8.69
CA GLU A 166 -7.14 -9.23 9.33
C GLU A 166 -6.38 -10.55 9.12
N LYS A 167 -7.04 -11.71 9.29
CA LYS A 167 -6.40 -13.02 9.07
C LYS A 167 -5.96 -13.25 7.63
N ASN A 168 -6.72 -12.76 6.66
CA ASN A 168 -6.33 -12.81 5.25
C ASN A 168 -5.18 -11.85 4.96
N LEU A 169 -5.26 -10.63 5.50
CA LEU A 169 -4.24 -9.60 5.36
C LEU A 169 -2.89 -10.06 5.91
N ILE A 170 -2.85 -10.70 7.08
CA ILE A 170 -1.62 -11.26 7.67
C ILE A 170 -0.96 -12.24 6.71
N SER A 171 -1.72 -13.11 6.05
CA SER A 171 -1.16 -14.02 5.05
C SER A 171 -0.59 -13.27 3.84
N LEU A 172 -1.24 -12.20 3.39
CA LEU A 172 -0.74 -11.34 2.31
C LEU A 172 0.55 -10.64 2.70
N LEU A 173 0.62 -10.11 3.93
CA LEU A 173 1.84 -9.47 4.45
C LEU A 173 3.01 -10.46 4.51
N GLY A 174 2.77 -11.68 4.95
CA GLY A 174 3.79 -12.75 4.92
C GLY A 174 4.29 -13.06 3.51
N MET A 175 3.40 -13.09 2.50
CA MET A 175 3.79 -13.27 1.09
C MET A 175 4.60 -12.10 0.56
N ILE A 176 4.23 -10.86 0.90
CA ILE A 176 4.95 -9.65 0.50
C ILE A 176 6.34 -9.64 1.14
N PHE A 177 6.44 -9.94 2.44
CA PHE A 177 7.69 -9.97 3.16
C PHE A 177 8.65 -11.03 2.60
N HIS A 178 8.15 -12.25 2.37
CA HIS A 178 8.90 -13.30 1.70
C HIS A 178 9.42 -12.84 0.32
N ARG A 179 8.56 -12.22 -0.50
CA ARG A 179 8.93 -11.74 -1.85
C ARG A 179 10.01 -10.65 -1.80
N MET A 180 9.98 -9.77 -0.81
CA MET A 180 11.03 -8.76 -0.63
C MET A 180 12.40 -9.41 -0.35
N LEU A 181 12.43 -10.44 0.49
CA LEU A 181 13.68 -11.08 0.95
C LEU A 181 14.23 -12.15 -0.01
N THR A 182 13.39 -12.71 -0.90
CA THR A 182 13.78 -13.80 -1.80
C THR A 182 13.65 -13.45 -3.30
N GLY A 183 13.05 -12.30 -3.63
CA GLY A 183 12.73 -11.91 -5.01
C GLY A 183 11.53 -12.64 -5.61
N SER A 184 10.95 -13.63 -4.95
CA SER A 184 9.85 -14.46 -5.46
C SER A 184 8.73 -14.66 -4.44
N ALA A 185 7.49 -14.86 -4.95
CA ALA A 185 6.38 -15.21 -4.08
C ALA A 185 6.52 -16.65 -3.56
N PRO A 186 6.07 -16.95 -2.32
CA PRO A 186 6.14 -18.30 -1.77
C PRO A 186 5.20 -19.25 -2.50
N VAL A 187 5.74 -20.35 -3.02
CA VAL A 187 4.96 -21.38 -3.70
C VAL A 187 4.18 -22.19 -2.65
N ASN A 188 2.86 -22.37 -2.87
CA ASN A 188 1.98 -23.07 -1.92
C ASN A 188 2.07 -22.57 -0.47
N LYS A 189 2.35 -21.29 -0.26
CA LYS A 189 2.59 -20.66 1.05
C LYS A 189 3.76 -21.29 1.82
N LYS A 190 4.72 -21.90 1.14
CA LYS A 190 5.92 -22.44 1.78
C LYS A 190 6.99 -21.35 1.87
N CYS A 191 7.46 -21.05 3.09
CA CYS A 191 8.58 -20.17 3.30
C CYS A 191 9.87 -20.86 2.81
N THR A 192 10.59 -20.20 1.91
CA THR A 192 11.91 -20.62 1.41
C THR A 192 13.01 -19.66 1.82
N TYR A 193 12.67 -18.62 2.57
CA TYR A 193 13.62 -17.69 3.16
C TYR A 193 14.25 -18.34 4.40
N GLU A 194 15.57 -18.22 4.49
CA GLU A 194 16.37 -18.65 5.64
C GLU A 194 17.05 -17.43 6.25
N GLY A 195 16.68 -17.05 7.46
CA GLY A 195 17.19 -15.87 8.17
C GLY A 195 16.32 -15.52 9.37
N ARG A 196 16.65 -14.40 10.02
CA ARG A 196 16.01 -14.00 11.29
C ARG A 196 14.50 -13.88 11.25
N TYR A 197 13.91 -13.55 10.10
CA TYR A 197 12.47 -13.37 9.92
C TYR A 197 11.75 -14.64 9.45
N GLU A 198 12.46 -15.74 9.28
CA GLU A 198 11.85 -17.00 8.84
C GLU A 198 10.68 -17.45 9.74
N PRO A 199 10.79 -17.44 11.08
CA PRO A 199 9.68 -17.82 11.95
C PRO A 199 8.46 -16.91 11.79
N VAL A 200 8.68 -15.60 11.63
CA VAL A 200 7.61 -14.62 11.44
C VAL A 200 6.88 -14.86 10.13
N ILE A 201 7.64 -15.04 9.02
CA ILE A 201 7.06 -15.31 7.71
C ILE A 201 6.28 -16.63 7.72
N ARG A 202 6.83 -17.69 8.30
CA ARG A 202 6.20 -19.00 8.42
C ARG A 202 4.87 -18.90 9.16
N LYS A 203 4.82 -18.22 10.31
CA LYS A 203 3.59 -18.01 11.09
C LYS A 203 2.53 -17.20 10.30
N CYS A 204 2.94 -16.19 9.52
CA CYS A 204 2.03 -15.49 8.60
C CYS A 204 1.42 -16.41 7.54
N LEU A 205 2.21 -17.36 7.02
CA LEU A 205 1.85 -18.23 5.90
C LEU A 205 1.13 -19.51 6.33
N GLU A 206 0.92 -19.76 7.63
CA GLU A 206 0.22 -20.93 8.13
C GLU A 206 -1.09 -21.16 7.37
N LYS A 207 -1.36 -22.43 6.99
CA LYS A 207 -2.55 -22.80 6.24
C LYS A 207 -3.81 -22.58 7.06
N ASN A 208 -3.78 -23.00 8.34
CA ASN A 208 -4.84 -22.76 9.30
C ASN A 208 -4.82 -21.30 9.77
N PRO A 209 -5.86 -20.49 9.50
CA PRO A 209 -5.92 -19.09 9.95
C PRO A 209 -5.82 -18.91 11.47
N GLU A 210 -6.21 -19.90 12.28
CA GLU A 210 -6.14 -19.82 13.73
C GLU A 210 -4.69 -19.99 14.25
N GLN A 211 -3.77 -20.49 13.43
CA GLN A 211 -2.34 -20.62 13.76
C GLN A 211 -1.51 -19.43 13.30
N ARG A 212 -2.12 -18.50 12.53
CA ARG A 212 -1.48 -17.23 12.15
C ARG A 212 -1.52 -16.25 13.31
N TYR A 213 -0.86 -15.12 13.15
CA TYR A 213 -1.12 -13.95 13.99
C TYR A 213 -2.60 -13.60 14.00
N GLN A 214 -3.13 -13.23 15.15
CA GLN A 214 -4.55 -12.89 15.28
C GLN A 214 -4.81 -11.39 15.11
N SER A 215 -3.76 -10.57 15.14
CA SER A 215 -3.81 -9.13 14.91
C SER A 215 -2.52 -8.60 14.27
N ILE A 216 -2.62 -7.41 13.69
CA ILE A 216 -1.45 -6.68 13.15
C ILE A 216 -0.49 -6.29 14.29
N SER A 217 -1.00 -6.03 15.48
CA SER A 217 -0.17 -5.71 16.65
C SER A 217 0.71 -6.89 17.05
N GLU A 218 0.16 -8.11 17.09
CA GLU A 218 0.93 -9.33 17.39
C GLU A 218 2.03 -9.57 16.34
N LEU A 219 1.71 -9.41 15.05
CA LEU A 219 2.73 -9.50 13.98
C LEU A 219 3.84 -8.45 14.16
N LYS A 220 3.47 -7.22 14.52
CA LYS A 220 4.44 -6.12 14.69
C LYS A 220 5.38 -6.37 15.88
N GLU A 221 4.89 -6.95 16.98
CA GLU A 221 5.70 -7.33 18.14
C GLU A 221 6.73 -8.39 17.76
N ASP A 222 6.32 -9.50 17.14
CA ASP A 222 7.23 -10.57 16.72
C ASP A 222 8.24 -10.07 15.66
N LEU A 223 7.84 -9.16 14.75
CA LEU A 223 8.77 -8.51 13.81
C LEU A 223 9.87 -7.72 14.55
N LYS A 224 9.49 -6.98 15.61
CA LYS A 224 10.41 -6.20 16.42
C LYS A 224 11.35 -7.12 17.21
N GLU A 225 10.82 -8.15 17.84
CA GLU A 225 11.61 -9.15 18.56
C GLU A 225 12.63 -9.85 17.66
N ALA A 226 12.21 -10.27 16.46
CA ALA A 226 13.10 -10.88 15.48
C ALA A 226 14.22 -9.93 15.02
N LYS A 227 13.96 -8.62 14.96
CA LYS A 227 15.01 -7.61 14.69
C LYS A 227 16.04 -7.51 15.80
N GLU A 228 15.59 -7.53 17.06
CA GLU A 228 16.44 -7.35 18.24
C GLU A 228 17.28 -8.61 18.55
N HIS A 229 16.71 -9.80 18.28
CA HIS A 229 17.39 -11.08 18.48
C HIS A 229 18.04 -11.56 17.17
N ALA A 230 19.20 -10.97 16.82
CA ALA A 230 20.01 -11.53 15.73
C ALA A 230 20.37 -13.00 16.07
N PRO A 231 20.29 -13.95 15.09
CA PRO A 231 20.78 -15.30 15.34
C PRO A 231 22.24 -15.20 15.76
N LYS A 232 22.56 -15.76 16.93
CA LYS A 232 23.92 -15.73 17.53
C LYS A 232 24.95 -16.54 16.75
N ASP A 233 24.58 -17.21 15.67
CA ASP A 233 25.43 -18.17 14.97
C ASP A 233 25.41 -18.01 13.44
N ILE A 234 26.07 -16.98 12.91
CA ILE A 234 26.73 -17.03 11.61
C ILE A 234 28.09 -16.32 11.74
N VAL A 235 28.88 -16.77 12.68
CA VAL A 235 30.33 -16.52 12.69
C VAL A 235 31.01 -17.87 12.58
N SER A 236 31.84 -18.01 11.52
CA SER A 236 32.75 -19.11 11.25
C SER A 236 32.18 -20.42 10.67
N LYS A 237 32.02 -20.44 9.34
CA LYS A 237 32.43 -21.57 8.50
C LYS A 237 33.15 -21.03 7.27
N THR A 238 34.31 -20.42 7.47
CA THR A 238 35.38 -20.29 6.47
C THR A 238 36.68 -20.45 7.21
N ALA A 239 37.18 -21.67 7.28
CA ALA A 239 38.54 -22.07 7.45
C ALA A 239 38.85 -23.20 6.48
#